data_379f08df5f44b03aa9a5fadb1ab068a6
#
_entry.id   379f08df5f44b03aa9a5fadb1ab068a6
#
_cell.length_a   1.000
_cell.length_b   1.000
_cell.length_c   1.000
_cell.angle_alpha   90.00
_cell.angle_beta   90.00
_cell.angle_gamma   90.00
#
_symmetry.space_group_name_H-M   'P 1'
#
loop_
_entity.id
_entity.type
_entity.pdbx_description
1 polymer ?
#
loop_
_entity_poly.entity_id
_entity_poly.type
_entity_poly.pdbx_seq_one_letter_code
_entity_poly.pdbx_strand_id
1 'polypeptide(L)'
;MVLTNKQQALVAIAAHEAKGNIEGLKQALNEGLDNGLTISEAKEALSQLYAYTGFPRSLNALGALQQVIKERTEAGLTTEVGREADPLPADYDALKQGTEVQTQLIGQPFTYTFAPQTDHYLKAHLFGDIFARNNLTFAEREMVTVSAISALPGCEPQLRSHISGALNMGVKNYELACIPAVLAAKVGAEEAVRCMKAVNEVCGTNLSLSFDMPATAWPKPVTDEIYDALK
;
A
#
# COMPACT_ATOMS: atom_id res chain seq x y z
N MET A 1 9.42 -17.18 2.30
CA MET A 1 9.33 -15.88 1.59
C MET A 1 8.39 -15.03 2.42
N VAL A 2 8.80 -13.85 2.83
CA VAL A 2 8.05 -13.06 3.82
C VAL A 2 6.89 -12.29 3.19
N LEU A 3 7.11 -11.58 2.08
CA LEU A 3 6.02 -11.00 1.29
C LEU A 3 5.67 -11.91 0.11
N THR A 4 4.37 -12.15 -0.07
CA THR A 4 3.87 -12.84 -1.27
C THR A 4 4.15 -12.00 -2.52
N ASN A 5 4.13 -12.61 -3.70
CA ASN A 5 4.28 -11.87 -4.95
C ASN A 5 3.20 -10.79 -5.11
N LYS A 6 1.97 -11.08 -4.69
CA LYS A 6 0.86 -10.12 -4.65
C LYS A 6 1.18 -8.92 -3.75
N GLN A 7 1.65 -9.15 -2.52
CA GLN A 7 2.02 -8.07 -1.60
C GLN A 7 3.17 -7.21 -2.17
N GLN A 8 4.17 -7.83 -2.77
CA GLN A 8 5.26 -7.10 -3.44
C GLN A 8 4.75 -6.25 -4.61
N ALA A 9 3.79 -6.76 -5.38
CA ALA A 9 3.15 -6.01 -6.45
C ALA A 9 2.37 -4.80 -5.90
N LEU A 10 1.58 -4.99 -4.82
CA LEU A 10 0.86 -3.89 -4.15
C LEU A 10 1.82 -2.78 -3.69
N VAL A 11 2.97 -3.14 -3.12
CA VAL A 11 4.02 -2.18 -2.73
C VAL A 11 4.51 -1.37 -3.94
N ALA A 12 4.86 -2.05 -5.03
CA ALA A 12 5.42 -1.39 -6.21
C ALA A 12 4.40 -0.47 -6.91
N ILE A 13 3.17 -0.94 -7.14
CA ILE A 13 2.13 -0.15 -7.80
C ILE A 13 1.76 1.10 -6.98
N ALA A 14 1.67 0.97 -5.65
CA ALA A 14 1.34 2.07 -4.78
C ALA A 14 2.41 3.17 -4.80
N ALA A 15 3.67 2.81 -4.73
CA ALA A 15 4.75 3.77 -4.77
C ALA A 15 4.91 4.44 -6.15
N HIS A 16 4.74 3.70 -7.25
CA HIS A 16 4.76 4.27 -8.60
C HIS A 16 3.58 5.24 -8.85
N GLU A 17 2.38 4.88 -8.38
CA GLU A 17 1.22 5.78 -8.40
C GLU A 17 1.55 7.08 -7.67
N ALA A 18 2.03 6.99 -6.42
CA ALA A 18 2.34 8.13 -5.58
C ALA A 18 3.42 9.05 -6.19
N LYS A 19 4.39 8.50 -6.94
CA LYS A 19 5.37 9.29 -7.72
C LYS A 19 4.77 9.90 -8.99
N GLY A 20 3.66 9.37 -9.49
CA GLY A 20 3.16 9.67 -10.84
C GLY A 20 4.02 9.05 -11.95
N ASN A 21 4.78 8.00 -11.65
CA ASN A 21 5.60 7.27 -12.61
C ASN A 21 4.75 6.23 -13.34
N ILE A 22 4.07 6.65 -14.42
CA ILE A 22 3.14 5.81 -15.19
C ILE A 22 3.84 4.63 -15.87
N GLU A 23 5.05 4.81 -16.39
CA GLU A 23 5.79 3.72 -17.04
C GLU A 23 6.19 2.64 -16.04
N GLY A 24 6.74 3.03 -14.89
CA GLY A 24 7.04 2.10 -13.81
C GLY A 24 5.78 1.42 -13.26
N LEU A 25 4.67 2.15 -13.17
CA LEU A 25 3.38 1.59 -12.76
C LEU A 25 2.90 0.51 -13.74
N LYS A 26 2.93 0.74 -15.06
CA LYS A 26 2.52 -0.25 -16.06
C LYS A 26 3.37 -1.51 -15.99
N GLN A 27 4.69 -1.36 -15.80
CA GLN A 27 5.58 -2.50 -15.60
C GLN A 27 5.21 -3.28 -14.33
N ALA A 28 5.05 -2.61 -13.20
CA ALA A 28 4.67 -3.22 -11.93
C ALA A 28 3.28 -3.90 -11.98
N LEU A 29 2.33 -3.31 -12.70
CA LEU A 29 1.01 -3.90 -12.94
C LEU A 29 1.12 -5.19 -13.75
N ASN A 30 1.86 -5.21 -14.87
CA ASN A 30 2.05 -6.43 -15.65
C ASN A 30 2.70 -7.54 -14.83
N GLU A 31 3.80 -7.23 -14.13
CA GLU A 31 4.47 -8.19 -13.26
C GLU A 31 3.54 -8.70 -12.15
N GLY A 32 2.75 -7.82 -11.55
CA GLY A 32 1.79 -8.18 -10.50
C GLY A 32 0.69 -9.10 -11.00
N LEU A 33 0.08 -8.77 -12.15
CA LEU A 33 -0.97 -9.56 -12.77
C LEU A 33 -0.47 -10.95 -13.22
N ASP A 34 0.80 -11.07 -13.60
CA ASP A 34 1.44 -12.36 -13.87
C ASP A 34 1.74 -13.18 -12.61
N ASN A 35 1.75 -12.55 -11.44
CA ASN A 35 2.15 -13.15 -10.17
C ASN A 35 1.03 -13.17 -9.11
N GLY A 36 -0.23 -13.17 -9.54
CA GLY A 36 -1.40 -13.41 -8.69
C GLY A 36 -2.07 -12.18 -8.09
N LEU A 37 -1.68 -10.96 -8.51
CA LEU A 37 -2.49 -9.77 -8.29
C LEU A 37 -3.69 -9.82 -9.24
N THR A 38 -4.89 -9.54 -8.75
CA THR A 38 -6.10 -9.48 -9.57
C THR A 38 -6.42 -8.05 -10.02
N ILE A 39 -7.21 -7.92 -11.08
CA ILE A 39 -7.69 -6.62 -11.57
C ILE A 39 -8.46 -5.88 -10.47
N SER A 40 -9.33 -6.58 -9.72
CA SER A 40 -10.12 -5.98 -8.64
C SER A 40 -9.25 -5.47 -7.50
N GLU A 41 -8.22 -6.19 -7.11
CA GLU A 41 -7.27 -5.75 -6.07
C GLU A 41 -6.44 -4.56 -6.54
N ALA A 42 -5.97 -4.57 -7.79
CA ALA A 42 -5.24 -3.42 -8.36
C ALA A 42 -6.12 -2.17 -8.43
N LYS A 43 -7.37 -2.29 -8.91
CA LYS A 43 -8.35 -1.19 -8.90
C LYS A 43 -8.56 -0.63 -7.51
N GLU A 44 -8.73 -1.51 -6.53
CA GLU A 44 -8.99 -1.12 -5.16
C GLU A 44 -7.82 -0.36 -4.54
N ALA A 45 -6.60 -0.86 -4.71
CA ALA A 45 -5.38 -0.21 -4.23
C ALA A 45 -5.20 1.18 -4.85
N LEU A 46 -5.32 1.30 -6.19
CA LEU A 46 -5.17 2.58 -6.90
C LEU A 46 -6.31 3.56 -6.57
N SER A 47 -7.54 3.05 -6.35
CA SER A 47 -8.66 3.88 -5.91
C SER A 47 -8.48 4.43 -4.51
N GLN A 48 -8.02 3.61 -3.54
CA GLN A 48 -7.75 4.04 -2.18
C GLN A 48 -6.76 5.21 -2.14
N LEU A 49 -5.76 5.18 -3.02
CA LEU A 49 -4.63 6.10 -2.97
C LEU A 49 -5.01 7.56 -3.26
N TYR A 50 -6.19 7.83 -3.88
CA TYR A 50 -6.58 9.23 -4.06
C TYR A 50 -6.65 10.00 -2.74
N ALA A 51 -6.92 9.31 -1.63
CA ALA A 51 -6.98 9.95 -0.31
C ALA A 51 -5.61 10.43 0.20
N TYR A 52 -4.52 9.95 -0.39
CA TYR A 52 -3.13 10.29 -0.04
C TYR A 52 -2.43 11.10 -1.11
N THR A 53 -2.74 10.85 -2.39
CA THR A 53 -2.02 11.39 -3.55
C THR A 53 -2.87 12.35 -4.39
N GLY A 54 -4.17 12.44 -4.08
CA GLY A 54 -5.17 13.21 -4.80
C GLY A 54 -5.71 12.51 -6.04
N PHE A 55 -6.92 12.89 -6.45
CA PHE A 55 -7.60 12.34 -7.62
C PHE A 55 -6.75 12.34 -8.90
N PRO A 56 -5.97 13.39 -9.23
CA PRO A 56 -5.23 13.39 -10.50
C PRO A 56 -4.29 12.20 -10.66
N ARG A 57 -3.54 11.82 -9.63
CA ARG A 57 -2.63 10.67 -9.68
C ARG A 57 -3.38 9.35 -9.73
N SER A 58 -4.39 9.19 -8.86
CA SER A 58 -5.21 7.97 -8.84
C SER A 58 -5.93 7.75 -10.17
N LEU A 59 -6.53 8.79 -10.78
CA LEU A 59 -7.19 8.69 -12.09
C LEU A 59 -6.21 8.33 -13.21
N ASN A 60 -5.02 8.91 -13.22
CA ASN A 60 -3.99 8.55 -14.19
C ASN A 60 -3.54 7.09 -14.01
N ALA A 61 -3.41 6.63 -12.78
CA ALA A 61 -3.03 5.26 -12.47
C ALA A 61 -4.12 4.24 -12.87
N LEU A 62 -5.39 4.56 -12.62
CA LEU A 62 -6.53 3.74 -13.08
C LEU A 62 -6.60 3.69 -14.60
N GLY A 63 -6.32 4.81 -15.30
CA GLY A 63 -6.20 4.85 -16.76
C GLY A 63 -5.06 3.96 -17.26
N ALA A 64 -3.92 3.95 -16.57
CA ALA A 64 -2.81 3.06 -16.90
C ALA A 64 -3.17 1.57 -16.71
N LEU A 65 -3.87 1.22 -15.62
CA LEU A 65 -4.38 -0.13 -15.41
C LEU A 65 -5.34 -0.55 -16.53
N GLN A 66 -6.27 0.32 -16.91
CA GLN A 66 -7.20 0.05 -18.01
C GLN A 66 -6.45 -0.22 -19.33
N GLN A 67 -5.41 0.55 -19.61
CA GLN A 67 -4.57 0.35 -20.79
C GLN A 67 -3.81 -0.99 -20.72
N VAL A 68 -3.21 -1.33 -19.58
CA VAL A 68 -2.52 -2.62 -19.38
C VAL A 68 -3.48 -3.79 -19.61
N ILE A 69 -4.69 -3.74 -19.05
CA ILE A 69 -5.70 -4.80 -19.26
C ILE A 69 -6.03 -4.96 -20.74
N LYS A 70 -6.23 -3.85 -21.46
CA LYS A 70 -6.51 -3.86 -22.90
C LYS A 70 -5.35 -4.50 -23.68
N GLU A 71 -4.12 -4.05 -23.44
CA GLU A 71 -2.91 -4.56 -24.11
C GLU A 71 -2.72 -6.06 -23.84
N ARG A 72 -2.94 -6.53 -22.62
CA ARG A 72 -2.90 -7.95 -22.26
C ARG A 72 -3.97 -8.77 -22.97
N THR A 73 -5.18 -8.24 -23.06
CA THR A 73 -6.29 -8.90 -23.78
C THR A 73 -5.98 -9.03 -25.28
N GLU A 74 -5.46 -7.97 -25.91
CA GLU A 74 -5.04 -7.96 -27.31
C GLU A 74 -3.86 -8.93 -27.58
N ALA A 75 -2.99 -9.11 -26.59
CA ALA A 75 -1.90 -10.10 -26.63
C ALA A 75 -2.35 -11.54 -26.32
N GLY A 76 -3.62 -11.77 -26.03
CA GLY A 76 -4.17 -13.10 -25.69
C GLY A 76 -3.73 -13.60 -24.30
N LEU A 77 -3.27 -12.71 -23.43
CA LEU A 77 -2.89 -13.07 -22.06
C LEU A 77 -4.11 -13.18 -21.15
N THR A 78 -4.19 -14.26 -20.37
CA THR A 78 -5.21 -14.41 -19.33
C THR A 78 -4.86 -13.51 -18.15
N THR A 79 -5.84 -12.75 -17.67
CA THR A 79 -5.71 -11.90 -16.49
C THR A 79 -6.87 -12.17 -15.55
N GLU A 80 -6.56 -12.52 -14.30
CA GLU A 80 -7.59 -12.81 -13.31
C GLU A 80 -8.32 -11.51 -12.89
N VAL A 81 -9.65 -11.53 -12.96
CA VAL A 81 -10.47 -10.36 -12.58
C VAL A 81 -10.47 -10.18 -11.06
N GLY A 82 -10.55 -11.27 -10.32
CA GLY A 82 -10.64 -11.24 -8.87
C GLY A 82 -12.05 -10.94 -8.35
N ARG A 83 -12.18 -10.97 -7.02
CA ARG A 83 -13.43 -10.71 -6.32
C ARG A 83 -13.65 -9.20 -6.15
N GLU A 84 -14.83 -8.71 -6.43
CA GLU A 84 -15.25 -7.37 -6.02
C GLU A 84 -15.60 -7.35 -4.52
N ALA A 85 -15.64 -6.14 -3.94
CA ALA A 85 -16.07 -5.97 -2.56
C ALA A 85 -17.56 -6.37 -2.40
N ASP A 86 -17.90 -6.92 -1.25
CA ASP A 86 -19.28 -7.23 -0.93
C ASP A 86 -20.10 -5.95 -0.79
N PRO A 87 -21.42 -5.98 -1.11
CA PRO A 87 -22.31 -4.86 -0.83
C PRO A 87 -22.35 -4.54 0.68
N LEU A 88 -22.36 -3.25 1.01
CA LEU A 88 -22.54 -2.82 2.39
C LEU A 88 -24.01 -3.04 2.83
N PRO A 89 -24.24 -3.31 4.13
CA PRO A 89 -25.60 -3.39 4.69
C PRO A 89 -26.40 -2.11 4.42
N ALA A 90 -27.73 -2.23 4.30
CA ALA A 90 -28.60 -1.08 4.03
C ALA A 90 -28.60 -0.03 5.16
N ASP A 91 -28.29 -0.43 6.38
CA ASP A 91 -28.17 0.38 7.58
C ASP A 91 -26.71 0.74 7.93
N TYR A 92 -25.79 0.62 6.97
CA TYR A 92 -24.38 0.92 7.17
C TYR A 92 -24.17 2.39 7.50
N ASP A 93 -23.53 2.65 8.65
CA ASP A 93 -23.14 3.98 9.12
C ASP A 93 -21.62 4.17 8.95
N ALA A 94 -21.24 4.84 7.87
CA ALA A 94 -19.85 5.07 7.52
C ALA A 94 -19.07 5.84 8.60
N LEU A 95 -19.71 6.83 9.24
CA LEU A 95 -19.04 7.62 10.28
C LEU A 95 -18.76 6.77 11.52
N LYS A 96 -19.74 5.98 11.95
CA LYS A 96 -19.59 5.07 13.10
C LYS A 96 -18.54 4.02 12.83
N GLN A 97 -18.67 3.29 11.74
CA GLN A 97 -17.75 2.21 11.39
C GLN A 97 -16.32 2.73 11.12
N GLY A 98 -16.21 3.86 10.42
CA GLY A 98 -14.93 4.48 10.18
C GLY A 98 -14.25 5.02 11.43
N THR A 99 -15.03 5.46 12.43
CA THR A 99 -14.49 5.84 13.76
C THR A 99 -13.90 4.62 14.48
N GLU A 100 -14.57 3.47 14.39
CA GLU A 100 -14.08 2.21 14.96
C GLU A 100 -12.80 1.74 14.26
N VAL A 101 -12.76 1.76 12.92
CA VAL A 101 -11.58 1.39 12.13
C VAL A 101 -10.41 2.33 12.42
N GLN A 102 -10.64 3.65 12.46
CA GLN A 102 -9.60 4.62 12.82
C GLN A 102 -9.05 4.37 14.22
N THR A 103 -9.92 4.09 15.18
CA THR A 103 -9.52 3.76 16.56
C THR A 103 -8.66 2.52 16.62
N GLN A 104 -9.02 1.48 15.87
CA GLN A 104 -8.21 0.25 15.78
C GLN A 104 -6.85 0.54 15.15
N LEU A 105 -6.79 1.31 14.07
CA LEU A 105 -5.56 1.66 13.37
C LEU A 105 -4.62 2.48 14.27
N ILE A 106 -5.13 3.49 14.95
CA ILE A 106 -4.35 4.37 15.83
C ILE A 106 -4.02 3.68 17.16
N GLY A 107 -4.82 2.68 17.58
CA GLY A 107 -4.73 2.00 18.88
C GLY A 107 -5.45 2.74 20.01
N GLN A 108 -6.04 3.90 19.74
CA GLN A 108 -6.83 4.69 20.69
C GLN A 108 -7.79 5.64 19.95
N PRO A 109 -8.87 6.11 20.59
CA PRO A 109 -9.73 7.13 19.99
C PRO A 109 -8.97 8.40 19.65
N PHE A 110 -9.25 8.94 18.47
CA PHE A 110 -8.65 10.19 17.98
C PHE A 110 -9.71 11.11 17.42
N THR A 111 -9.58 12.41 17.68
CA THR A 111 -10.43 13.45 17.10
C THR A 111 -9.60 14.67 16.76
N TYR A 112 -9.64 15.09 15.50
CA TYR A 112 -8.93 16.26 15.02
C TYR A 112 -9.79 17.52 15.22
N THR A 113 -9.83 18.03 16.46
CA THR A 113 -10.70 19.14 16.87
C THR A 113 -10.37 20.45 16.18
N PHE A 114 -9.11 20.67 15.77
CA PHE A 114 -8.70 21.88 15.04
C PHE A 114 -9.36 22.02 13.67
N ALA A 115 -9.63 20.89 12.99
CA ALA A 115 -10.28 20.86 11.68
C ALA A 115 -11.38 19.78 11.66
N PRO A 116 -12.59 20.07 12.23
CA PRO A 116 -13.65 19.08 12.36
C PRO A 116 -14.13 18.48 11.04
N GLN A 117 -14.08 19.26 9.96
CA GLN A 117 -14.46 18.75 8.64
C GLN A 117 -13.44 17.72 8.11
N THR A 118 -12.15 17.94 8.35
CA THR A 118 -11.10 16.95 8.02
C THR A 118 -11.26 15.68 8.87
N ASP A 119 -11.56 15.82 10.16
CA ASP A 119 -11.87 14.69 11.05
C ASP A 119 -13.04 13.87 10.52
N HIS A 120 -14.11 14.53 10.07
CA HIS A 120 -15.26 13.87 9.46
C HIS A 120 -14.87 13.10 8.18
N TYR A 121 -14.09 13.73 7.28
CA TYR A 121 -13.64 13.05 6.04
C TYR A 121 -12.74 11.85 6.33
N LEU A 122 -11.84 11.96 7.29
CA LEU A 122 -11.01 10.82 7.70
C LEU A 122 -11.88 9.67 8.19
N LYS A 123 -12.83 9.95 9.10
CA LYS A 123 -13.66 8.91 9.70
C LYS A 123 -14.68 8.35 8.73
N ALA A 124 -15.57 9.20 8.21
CA ALA A 124 -16.68 8.72 7.38
C ALA A 124 -16.23 8.23 6.02
N HIS A 125 -15.30 8.93 5.37
CA HIS A 125 -14.95 8.62 4.00
C HIS A 125 -13.75 7.69 3.90
N LEU A 126 -12.57 8.05 4.46
CA LEU A 126 -11.40 7.19 4.33
C LEU A 126 -11.61 5.86 5.07
N PHE A 127 -11.89 5.91 6.38
CA PHE A 127 -12.03 4.69 7.18
C PHE A 127 -13.42 4.07 7.12
N GLY A 128 -14.45 4.85 6.77
CA GLY A 128 -15.81 4.38 6.61
C GLY A 128 -16.10 3.82 5.22
N ASP A 129 -16.02 4.63 4.16
CA ASP A 129 -16.37 4.18 2.81
C ASP A 129 -15.30 3.30 2.18
N ILE A 130 -14.01 3.72 2.24
CA ILE A 130 -12.92 3.01 1.54
C ILE A 130 -12.52 1.74 2.28
N PHE A 131 -12.26 1.82 3.59
CA PHE A 131 -11.83 0.65 4.36
C PHE A 131 -12.95 -0.38 4.57
N ALA A 132 -14.21 -0.02 4.40
CA ALA A 132 -15.34 -0.96 4.42
C ALA A 132 -15.33 -1.97 3.25
N ARG A 133 -14.66 -1.64 2.17
CA ARG A 133 -14.57 -2.49 0.98
C ARG A 133 -13.59 -3.63 1.23
N ASN A 134 -14.10 -4.86 1.27
CA ASN A 134 -13.38 -6.04 1.78
C ASN A 134 -12.66 -6.89 0.72
N ASN A 135 -12.42 -6.35 -0.46
CA ASN A 135 -11.59 -7.00 -1.50
C ASN A 135 -10.08 -6.79 -1.29
N LEU A 136 -9.68 -5.88 -0.39
CA LEU A 136 -8.37 -5.87 0.26
C LEU A 136 -8.56 -5.96 1.78
N THR A 137 -7.68 -6.69 2.44
CA THR A 137 -7.64 -6.72 3.92
C THR A 137 -7.10 -5.40 4.46
N PHE A 138 -7.35 -5.08 5.73
CA PHE A 138 -6.79 -3.91 6.39
C PHE A 138 -5.25 -3.92 6.37
N ALA A 139 -4.64 -5.08 6.52
CA ALA A 139 -3.19 -5.24 6.41
C ALA A 139 -2.67 -4.86 5.00
N GLU A 140 -3.31 -5.35 3.94
CA GLU A 140 -2.96 -5.00 2.56
C GLU A 140 -3.19 -3.50 2.29
N ARG A 141 -4.28 -2.91 2.79
CA ARG A 141 -4.53 -1.47 2.69
C ARG A 141 -3.43 -0.64 3.34
N GLU A 142 -2.98 -1.04 4.52
CA GLU A 142 -1.88 -0.34 5.20
C GLU A 142 -0.53 -0.55 4.48
N MET A 143 -0.26 -1.73 3.92
CA MET A 143 0.93 -1.94 3.08
C MET A 143 0.93 -1.04 1.84
N VAL A 144 -0.23 -0.88 1.18
CA VAL A 144 -0.43 0.05 0.06
C VAL A 144 -0.17 1.50 0.51
N THR A 145 -0.75 1.91 1.64
CA THR A 145 -0.60 3.25 2.20
C THR A 145 0.84 3.57 2.60
N VAL A 146 1.49 2.68 3.36
CA VAL A 146 2.91 2.83 3.74
C VAL A 146 3.80 2.98 2.52
N SER A 147 3.57 2.16 1.49
CA SER A 147 4.36 2.20 0.25
C SER A 147 4.17 3.50 -0.53
N ALA A 148 2.93 3.97 -0.65
CA ALA A 148 2.62 5.24 -1.32
C ALA A 148 3.23 6.43 -0.56
N ILE A 149 3.04 6.51 0.77
CA ILE A 149 3.58 7.61 1.58
C ILE A 149 5.11 7.59 1.59
N SER A 150 5.74 6.42 1.50
CA SER A 150 7.20 6.31 1.33
C SER A 150 7.71 7.04 0.07
N ALA A 151 6.84 7.22 -0.93
CA ALA A 151 7.15 7.94 -2.16
C ALA A 151 6.76 9.44 -2.13
N LEU A 152 6.23 9.94 -1.00
CA LEU A 152 5.80 11.33 -0.81
C LEU A 152 6.73 12.06 0.17
N PRO A 153 7.71 12.86 -0.31
CA PRO A 153 8.54 13.68 0.55
C PRO A 153 7.70 14.66 1.39
N GLY A 154 8.07 14.85 2.65
CA GLY A 154 7.37 15.76 3.58
C GLY A 154 6.17 15.13 4.31
N CYS A 155 5.91 13.83 4.08
CA CYS A 155 4.85 13.08 4.75
C CYS A 155 5.40 12.07 5.79
N GLU A 156 6.61 12.29 6.31
CA GLU A 156 7.28 11.36 7.24
C GLU A 156 6.48 11.15 8.55
N PRO A 157 5.81 12.15 9.15
CA PRO A 157 4.95 11.91 10.31
C PRO A 157 3.81 10.94 10.01
N GLN A 158 3.15 11.08 8.85
CA GLN A 158 2.08 10.17 8.42
C GLN A 158 2.63 8.79 8.11
N LEU A 159 3.82 8.69 7.49
CA LEU A 159 4.47 7.41 7.25
C LEU A 159 4.67 6.62 8.55
N ARG A 160 5.21 7.25 9.60
CA ARG A 160 5.35 6.60 10.91
C ARG A 160 4.02 6.19 11.51
N SER A 161 3.01 7.04 11.41
CA SER A 161 1.66 6.73 11.90
C SER A 161 1.07 5.52 11.19
N HIS A 162 1.21 5.41 9.86
CA HIS A 162 0.71 4.28 9.09
C HIS A 162 1.55 3.00 9.28
N ILE A 163 2.86 3.09 9.55
CA ILE A 163 3.65 1.92 9.96
C ILE A 163 3.14 1.38 11.31
N SER A 164 2.88 2.24 12.30
CA SER A 164 2.25 1.84 13.56
C SER A 164 0.84 1.27 13.34
N GLY A 165 0.06 1.91 12.48
CA GLY A 165 -1.27 1.44 12.09
C GLY A 165 -1.23 0.08 11.41
N ALA A 166 -0.27 -0.15 10.52
CA ALA A 166 -0.07 -1.44 9.86
C ALA A 166 0.15 -2.57 10.88
N LEU A 167 0.95 -2.34 11.92
CA LEU A 167 1.13 -3.30 13.01
C LEU A 167 -0.21 -3.57 13.73
N ASN A 168 -0.98 -2.53 14.05
CA ASN A 168 -2.29 -2.66 14.69
C ASN A 168 -3.31 -3.39 13.79
N MET A 169 -3.17 -3.29 12.47
CA MET A 169 -3.99 -3.98 11.47
C MET A 169 -3.48 -5.38 11.11
N GLY A 170 -2.43 -5.86 11.77
CA GLY A 170 -1.97 -7.25 11.69
C GLY A 170 -0.77 -7.50 10.78
N VAL A 171 -0.22 -6.47 10.11
CA VAL A 171 1.07 -6.58 9.41
C VAL A 171 2.16 -6.88 10.43
N LYS A 172 3.05 -7.81 10.12
CA LYS A 172 4.12 -8.21 11.04
C LYS A 172 5.37 -7.33 10.83
N ASN A 173 6.17 -7.16 11.88
CA ASN A 173 7.44 -6.42 11.82
C ASN A 173 8.30 -6.86 10.64
N TYR A 174 8.42 -8.17 10.42
CA TYR A 174 9.22 -8.71 9.35
C TYR A 174 8.64 -8.45 7.94
N GLU A 175 7.31 -8.28 7.82
CA GLU A 175 6.68 -7.87 6.55
C GLU A 175 6.99 -6.41 6.25
N LEU A 176 6.86 -5.53 7.26
CA LEU A 176 7.24 -4.12 7.15
C LEU A 176 8.72 -3.96 6.78
N ALA A 177 9.59 -4.77 7.39
CA ALA A 177 11.02 -4.78 7.10
C ALA A 177 11.37 -5.16 5.65
N CYS A 178 10.46 -5.84 4.94
CA CYS A 178 10.65 -6.20 3.53
C CYS A 178 10.24 -5.08 2.56
N ILE A 179 9.36 -4.15 2.96
CA ILE A 179 8.88 -3.08 2.08
C ILE A 179 10.04 -2.24 1.54
N PRO A 180 11.02 -1.78 2.34
CA PRO A 180 12.17 -1.04 1.81
C PRO A 180 12.95 -1.77 0.72
N ALA A 181 13.11 -3.10 0.84
CA ALA A 181 13.80 -3.89 -0.16
C ALA A 181 13.03 -3.98 -1.49
N VAL A 182 11.70 -4.11 -1.44
CA VAL A 182 10.85 -4.05 -2.63
C VAL A 182 10.94 -2.68 -3.29
N LEU A 183 10.86 -1.60 -2.51
CA LEU A 183 10.99 -0.23 -3.02
C LEU A 183 12.36 0.00 -3.68
N ALA A 184 13.45 -0.47 -3.06
CA ALA A 184 14.79 -0.36 -3.63
C ALA A 184 14.92 -1.08 -4.98
N ALA A 185 14.33 -2.28 -5.08
CA ALA A 185 14.43 -3.11 -6.29
C ALA A 185 13.50 -2.65 -7.42
N LYS A 186 12.34 -2.06 -7.10
CA LYS A 186 11.28 -1.83 -8.08
C LYS A 186 10.96 -0.35 -8.33
N VAL A 187 11.30 0.56 -7.42
CA VAL A 187 10.84 1.95 -7.46
C VAL A 187 12.02 2.93 -7.44
N GLY A 188 12.83 2.91 -6.38
CA GLY A 188 13.97 3.77 -6.24
C GLY A 188 14.59 3.79 -4.85
N ALA A 189 15.84 4.25 -4.79
CA ALA A 189 16.61 4.28 -3.55
C ALA A 189 16.06 5.30 -2.53
N GLU A 190 15.54 6.43 -2.99
CA GLU A 190 15.03 7.49 -2.11
C GLU A 190 13.82 7.02 -1.31
N GLU A 191 12.87 6.37 -1.97
CA GLU A 191 11.66 5.81 -1.38
C GLU A 191 12.02 4.70 -0.39
N ALA A 192 12.93 3.83 -0.79
CA ALA A 192 13.43 2.74 0.04
C ALA A 192 14.10 3.24 1.32
N VAL A 193 14.97 4.25 1.23
CA VAL A 193 15.65 4.86 2.39
C VAL A 193 14.65 5.56 3.30
N ARG A 194 13.66 6.28 2.75
CA ARG A 194 12.62 6.94 3.54
C ARG A 194 11.78 5.93 4.32
N CYS A 195 11.34 4.87 3.64
CA CYS A 195 10.62 3.76 4.27
C CYS A 195 11.45 3.09 5.35
N MET A 196 12.69 2.71 5.05
CA MET A 196 13.59 2.03 5.99
C MET A 196 13.83 2.83 7.28
N LYS A 197 14.07 4.14 7.15
CA LYS A 197 14.23 5.01 8.32
C LYS A 197 12.99 5.00 9.20
N ALA A 198 11.81 5.14 8.61
CA ALA A 198 10.55 5.13 9.36
C ALA A 198 10.26 3.76 10.00
N VAL A 199 10.54 2.65 9.29
CA VAL A 199 10.41 1.30 9.85
C VAL A 199 11.37 1.10 11.01
N ASN A 200 12.64 1.50 10.88
CA ASN A 200 13.61 1.40 11.97
C ASN A 200 13.18 2.19 13.22
N GLU A 201 12.65 3.41 13.00
CA GLU A 201 12.17 4.25 14.10
C GLU A 201 10.96 3.63 14.84
N VAL A 202 9.99 3.11 14.09
CA VAL A 202 8.73 2.60 14.66
C VAL A 202 8.87 1.19 15.22
N CYS A 203 9.58 0.31 14.50
CA CYS A 203 9.72 -1.11 14.86
C CYS A 203 10.93 -1.37 15.76
N GLY A 204 11.77 -0.36 16.04
CA GLY A 204 12.99 -0.52 16.84
C GLY A 204 14.05 -1.39 16.15
N THR A 205 14.04 -1.46 14.82
CA THR A 205 14.98 -2.25 14.02
C THR A 205 16.19 -1.43 13.58
N ASN A 206 17.22 -2.11 13.08
CA ASN A 206 18.42 -1.48 12.54
C ASN A 206 18.69 -2.01 11.12
N LEU A 207 17.71 -1.90 10.25
CA LEU A 207 17.80 -2.33 8.86
C LEU A 207 18.80 -1.47 8.10
N SER A 208 19.55 -2.09 7.22
CA SER A 208 20.39 -1.42 6.22
C SER A 208 20.07 -1.98 4.82
N LEU A 209 20.16 -1.13 3.80
CA LEU A 209 19.97 -1.53 2.40
C LEU A 209 21.31 -1.47 1.67
N SER A 210 21.63 -2.55 0.94
CA SER A 210 22.65 -2.52 -0.09
C SER A 210 21.99 -2.20 -1.43
N PHE A 211 22.41 -1.11 -2.07
CA PHE A 211 21.88 -0.68 -3.36
C PHE A 211 22.54 -1.37 -4.57
N ASP A 212 23.37 -2.39 -4.33
CA ASP A 212 24.01 -3.21 -5.40
C ASP A 212 23.04 -4.24 -6.00
N MET A 213 21.77 -4.20 -5.67
CA MET A 213 20.75 -5.10 -6.22
C MET A 213 20.38 -4.67 -7.65
N PRO A 214 20.36 -5.60 -8.62
CA PRO A 214 19.88 -5.29 -9.97
C PRO A 214 18.38 -4.91 -9.90
N ALA A 215 18.03 -3.80 -10.55
CA ALA A 215 16.66 -3.22 -10.54
C ALA A 215 15.56 -4.15 -11.11
N THR A 216 15.94 -5.26 -11.73
CA THR A 216 15.02 -6.22 -12.37
C THR A 216 14.72 -7.46 -11.54
N ALA A 217 15.40 -7.66 -10.42
CA ALA A 217 15.16 -8.82 -9.56
C ALA A 217 14.16 -8.49 -8.47
N TRP A 218 13.15 -9.36 -8.27
CA TRP A 218 12.37 -9.35 -7.04
C TRP A 218 13.31 -9.52 -5.85
N PRO A 219 13.09 -8.80 -4.74
CA PRO A 219 13.96 -8.92 -3.59
C PRO A 219 14.04 -10.39 -3.18
N LYS A 220 15.26 -10.85 -2.94
CA LYS A 220 15.47 -12.17 -2.37
C LYS A 220 14.73 -12.23 -1.04
N PRO A 221 14.25 -13.41 -0.63
CA PRO A 221 13.64 -13.58 0.69
C PRO A 221 14.54 -12.96 1.76
N VAL A 222 13.93 -12.37 2.78
CA VAL A 222 14.64 -11.88 3.98
C VAL A 222 15.63 -12.98 4.37
N THR A 223 16.90 -12.64 4.43
CA THR A 223 17.91 -13.59 4.85
C THR A 223 17.65 -13.98 6.31
N ASP A 224 18.10 -15.17 6.71
CA ASP A 224 17.97 -15.63 8.11
C ASP A 224 18.53 -14.58 9.10
N GLU A 225 19.54 -13.79 8.70
CA GLU A 225 20.11 -12.69 9.47
C GLU A 225 19.09 -11.57 9.76
N ILE A 226 18.28 -11.16 8.78
CA ILE A 226 17.21 -10.16 9.01
C ILE A 226 16.09 -10.77 9.86
N TYR A 227 15.74 -12.03 9.61
CA TYR A 227 14.72 -12.74 10.37
C TYR A 227 15.14 -12.92 11.84
N ASP A 228 16.40 -13.22 12.11
CA ASP A 228 16.93 -13.39 13.47
C ASP A 228 17.07 -12.05 14.21
N ALA A 229 17.33 -10.95 13.51
CA ALA A 229 17.34 -9.60 14.08
C ALA A 229 15.94 -9.07 14.44
N LEU A 230 14.87 -9.71 13.94
CA LEU A 230 13.47 -9.31 14.15
C LEU A 230 12.73 -10.18 15.19
N LYS A 231 13.39 -11.20 15.75
CA LYS A 231 12.89 -12.01 16.89
C LYS A 231 13.18 -11.32 18.21
#